data_914a63fda7bc160392126ac6d596c8c9
#
_entry.id   914a63fda7bc160392126ac6d596c8c9
#
_cell.length_a   1.000
_cell.length_b   1.000
_cell.length_c   1.000
_cell.angle_alpha   90.00
_cell.angle_beta   90.00
_cell.angle_gamma   90.00
#
_symmetry.space_group_name_H-M   'P 1'
#
loop_
_entity.id
_entity.type
_entity.pdbx_description
1 polymer ?
#
loop_
_entity_poly.entity_id
_entity_poly.type
_entity_poly.pdbx_seq_one_letter_code
_entity_poly.pdbx_strand_id
1 'polypeptide(L)'
;YLGKHKLSRHEKPEPLYDEAMAKSAIRLLQGVEFHQQFEIGDIKVTLQPAGHILGASSVIIEAEGKRVGFSGDIGRPQDIMMYPPEPLPDLDLLLLESTYGNRLHAKTEDAEDQLAEVVNETAQSGGVLLIPSFSVGRAQLLQYLLVKLMDEGRVPKQPIYLDSPMAINVSGLYQRFHNLHKLTDSECSRTFARVEYTRSVDESKAIASQSGPHIIIAGSGMATGGRILHHFKRWLSDHRATVLFSGHQAGGTRGAKMLQGVESIKLHGQWLPVKARVRSLEGLSGHADYQEIADWLEQSSLKPNTPIQLVHGELDALETFRDYLMKNTTYNVDVADYQGVYHL
;
A
#
# COMPACT_ATOMS: atom_id res chain seq x y z
N TYR A 1 11.77 1.67 -21.59
CA TYR A 1 13.01 1.36 -20.86
C TYR A 1 13.45 -0.09 -21.10
N LEU A 2 12.60 -1.08 -20.81
CA LEU A 2 12.93 -2.51 -20.95
C LEU A 2 13.38 -2.90 -22.36
N GLY A 3 12.73 -2.37 -23.41
CA GLY A 3 13.07 -2.60 -24.79
C GLY A 3 14.42 -1.96 -25.17
N LYS A 4 14.64 -0.69 -24.80
CA LYS A 4 15.89 0.05 -25.07
C LYS A 4 17.11 -0.64 -24.44
N HIS A 5 16.94 -1.31 -23.30
CA HIS A 5 18.02 -1.95 -22.56
C HIS A 5 18.07 -3.48 -22.76
N LYS A 6 17.29 -4.02 -23.71
CA LYS A 6 17.21 -5.47 -24.00
C LYS A 6 16.91 -6.33 -22.75
N LEU A 7 16.11 -5.81 -21.84
CA LEU A 7 15.71 -6.48 -20.59
C LEU A 7 14.35 -7.18 -20.71
N SER A 8 13.67 -7.03 -21.84
CA SER A 8 12.41 -7.71 -22.14
C SER A 8 12.66 -9.12 -22.67
N ARG A 9 11.70 -10.02 -22.39
CA ARG A 9 11.66 -11.37 -22.99
C ARG A 9 11.06 -11.35 -24.41
N HIS A 10 10.48 -10.23 -24.84
CA HIS A 10 9.90 -10.05 -26.17
C HIS A 10 10.93 -9.47 -27.13
N GLU A 11 10.97 -9.93 -28.36
CA GLU A 11 11.88 -9.45 -29.43
C GLU A 11 11.65 -7.97 -29.75
N LYS A 12 10.39 -7.52 -29.79
CA LYS A 12 9.97 -6.13 -29.96
C LYS A 12 9.00 -5.75 -28.87
N PRO A 13 9.48 -5.42 -27.65
CA PRO A 13 8.58 -5.04 -26.56
C PRO A 13 7.99 -3.68 -26.84
N GLU A 14 6.66 -3.63 -27.07
CA GLU A 14 5.90 -2.43 -27.13
C GLU A 14 5.26 -2.14 -25.76
N PRO A 15 5.19 -0.87 -25.32
CA PRO A 15 4.45 -0.52 -24.11
C PRO A 15 2.94 -0.70 -24.37
N LEU A 16 2.19 -1.04 -23.31
CA LEU A 16 0.72 -1.10 -23.38
C LEU A 16 0.11 0.26 -23.75
N TYR A 17 0.76 1.34 -23.35
CA TYR A 17 0.43 2.71 -23.72
C TYR A 17 1.68 3.59 -23.66
N ASP A 18 1.69 4.65 -24.41
CA ASP A 18 2.74 5.66 -24.41
C ASP A 18 2.35 6.92 -23.61
N GLU A 19 3.26 7.89 -23.54
CA GLU A 19 3.03 9.14 -22.80
C GLU A 19 1.90 9.99 -23.40
N ALA A 20 1.73 9.97 -24.72
CA ALA A 20 0.67 10.73 -25.40
C ALA A 20 -0.70 10.14 -25.08
N MET A 21 -0.82 8.81 -25.08
CA MET A 21 -2.04 8.11 -24.69
C MET A 21 -2.38 8.37 -23.22
N ALA A 22 -1.38 8.32 -22.31
CA ALA A 22 -1.58 8.65 -20.90
C ALA A 22 -2.07 10.10 -20.71
N LYS A 23 -1.44 11.07 -21.38
CA LYS A 23 -1.87 12.49 -21.35
C LYS A 23 -3.29 12.68 -21.87
N SER A 24 -3.68 11.93 -22.91
CA SER A 24 -5.03 11.99 -23.46
C SER A 24 -6.06 11.43 -22.47
N ALA A 25 -5.76 10.31 -21.80
CA ALA A 25 -6.63 9.74 -20.77
C ALA A 25 -6.80 10.69 -19.56
N ILE A 26 -5.69 11.31 -19.10
CA ILE A 26 -5.72 12.26 -17.97
C ILE A 26 -6.67 13.45 -18.25
N ARG A 27 -6.78 13.92 -19.48
CA ARG A 27 -7.70 15.02 -19.85
C ARG A 27 -9.18 14.66 -19.70
N LEU A 28 -9.51 13.37 -19.65
CA LEU A 28 -10.87 12.87 -19.47
C LEU A 28 -11.25 12.70 -17.98
N LEU A 29 -10.29 12.84 -17.07
CA LEU A 29 -10.55 12.71 -15.63
C LEU A 29 -11.39 13.89 -15.14
N GLN A 30 -12.46 13.57 -14.43
CA GLN A 30 -13.31 14.52 -13.72
C GLN A 30 -13.25 14.22 -12.24
N GLY A 31 -12.98 15.24 -11.41
CA GLY A 31 -12.98 15.11 -9.96
C GLY A 31 -14.42 15.02 -9.45
N VAL A 32 -14.66 14.13 -8.48
CA VAL A 32 -15.94 13.97 -7.80
C VAL A 32 -15.65 13.98 -6.29
N GLU A 33 -16.44 14.73 -5.54
CA GLU A 33 -16.34 14.76 -4.07
C GLU A 33 -17.02 13.52 -3.45
N PHE A 34 -16.57 13.11 -2.29
CA PHE A 34 -17.28 12.09 -1.52
C PHE A 34 -18.73 12.49 -1.24
N HIS A 35 -19.64 11.53 -1.24
CA HIS A 35 -21.08 11.68 -1.06
C HIS A 35 -21.79 12.50 -2.14
N GLN A 36 -21.07 13.07 -3.09
CA GLN A 36 -21.68 13.70 -4.24
C GLN A 36 -22.20 12.62 -5.22
N GLN A 37 -23.52 12.54 -5.35
CA GLN A 37 -24.13 11.68 -6.38
C GLN A 37 -23.95 12.32 -7.75
N PHE A 38 -23.53 11.50 -8.72
CA PHE A 38 -23.46 11.89 -10.14
C PHE A 38 -24.13 10.81 -11.01
N GLU A 39 -24.45 11.16 -12.24
CA GLU A 39 -25.21 10.29 -13.15
C GLU A 39 -24.39 9.95 -14.40
N ILE A 40 -24.51 8.70 -14.85
CA ILE A 40 -23.98 8.20 -16.12
C ILE A 40 -25.15 7.56 -16.86
N GLY A 41 -25.81 8.30 -17.76
CA GLY A 41 -27.10 7.91 -18.28
C GLY A 41 -28.15 7.81 -17.17
N ASP A 42 -28.81 6.67 -17.07
CA ASP A 42 -29.82 6.40 -16.02
C ASP A 42 -29.22 5.80 -14.72
N ILE A 43 -27.90 5.66 -14.67
CA ILE A 43 -27.18 5.08 -13.54
C ILE A 43 -26.74 6.22 -12.60
N LYS A 44 -27.07 6.11 -11.32
CA LYS A 44 -26.58 7.01 -10.25
C LYS A 44 -25.42 6.36 -9.53
N VAL A 45 -24.39 7.16 -9.27
CA VAL A 45 -23.16 6.71 -8.59
C VAL A 45 -22.84 7.61 -7.43
N THR A 46 -22.49 7.01 -6.29
CA THR A 46 -22.01 7.71 -5.10
C THR A 46 -20.72 7.07 -4.61
N LEU A 47 -19.74 7.90 -4.23
CA LEU A 47 -18.46 7.45 -3.67
C LEU A 47 -18.47 7.73 -2.16
N GLN A 48 -18.10 6.73 -1.36
CA GLN A 48 -17.92 6.84 0.10
C GLN A 48 -16.48 6.53 0.48
N PRO A 49 -15.89 7.17 1.52
CA PRO A 49 -14.55 6.85 1.99
C PRO A 49 -14.38 5.37 2.34
N ALA A 50 -13.43 4.70 1.71
CA ALA A 50 -13.06 3.31 2.03
C ALA A 50 -11.88 3.22 3.00
N GLY A 51 -11.20 4.30 3.31
CA GLY A 51 -10.19 4.39 4.36
C GLY A 51 -8.83 3.75 4.06
N HIS A 52 -8.63 3.15 2.89
CA HIS A 52 -7.41 2.41 2.56
C HIS A 52 -6.21 3.34 2.24
N ILE A 53 -6.39 4.22 1.30
CA ILE A 53 -5.42 5.27 0.91
C ILE A 53 -6.16 6.56 0.62
N LEU A 54 -5.44 7.65 0.45
CA LEU A 54 -6.02 8.96 0.14
C LEU A 54 -6.87 8.88 -1.14
N GLY A 55 -8.19 9.15 -1.01
CA GLY A 55 -9.15 9.08 -2.10
C GLY A 55 -9.73 7.68 -2.39
N ALA A 56 -9.35 6.64 -1.65
CA ALA A 56 -9.97 5.32 -1.78
C ALA A 56 -11.46 5.36 -1.45
N SER A 57 -12.26 4.72 -2.29
CA SER A 57 -13.72 4.81 -2.21
C SER A 57 -14.39 3.44 -2.30
N SER A 58 -15.40 3.23 -1.49
CA SER A 58 -16.49 2.32 -1.82
C SER A 58 -17.40 3.00 -2.83
N VAL A 59 -17.87 2.24 -3.83
CA VAL A 59 -18.70 2.74 -4.92
C VAL A 59 -20.09 2.16 -4.79
N ILE A 60 -21.11 3.02 -4.76
CA ILE A 60 -22.53 2.62 -4.72
C ILE A 60 -23.16 3.01 -6.04
N ILE A 61 -23.73 2.03 -6.73
CA ILE A 61 -24.42 2.19 -8.01
C ILE A 61 -25.90 1.94 -7.83
N GLU A 62 -26.73 2.87 -8.28
CA GLU A 62 -28.19 2.72 -8.29
C GLU A 62 -28.71 2.74 -9.73
N ALA A 63 -29.42 1.69 -10.12
CA ALA A 63 -30.06 1.56 -11.43
C ALA A 63 -31.31 0.68 -11.32
N GLU A 64 -32.36 1.01 -12.04
CA GLU A 64 -33.61 0.23 -12.11
C GLU A 64 -34.21 -0.12 -10.72
N GLY A 65 -34.05 0.76 -9.74
CA GLY A 65 -34.51 0.53 -8.38
C GLY A 65 -33.67 -0.44 -7.55
N LYS A 66 -32.55 -0.91 -8.06
CA LYS A 66 -31.57 -1.76 -7.40
C LYS A 66 -30.32 -0.97 -6.99
N ARG A 67 -29.66 -1.43 -5.94
CA ARG A 67 -28.43 -0.82 -5.42
C ARG A 67 -27.32 -1.86 -5.29
N VAL A 68 -26.22 -1.62 -5.99
CA VAL A 68 -25.01 -2.48 -5.96
C VAL A 68 -23.87 -1.73 -5.34
N GLY A 69 -23.19 -2.36 -4.37
CA GLY A 69 -21.99 -1.83 -3.73
C GLY A 69 -20.72 -2.54 -4.21
N PHE A 70 -19.65 -1.77 -4.37
CA PHE A 70 -18.30 -2.26 -4.51
C PHE A 70 -17.48 -1.71 -3.35
N SER A 71 -16.92 -2.57 -2.53
CA SER A 71 -16.16 -2.11 -1.36
C SER A 71 -14.96 -1.24 -1.73
N GLY A 72 -14.36 -1.47 -2.91
CA GLY A 72 -12.98 -1.07 -3.15
C GLY A 72 -12.06 -1.77 -2.14
N ASP A 73 -10.85 -1.27 -1.99
CA ASP A 73 -9.92 -1.71 -0.95
C ASP A 73 -10.31 -1.03 0.38
N ILE A 74 -10.60 -1.82 1.40
CA ILE A 74 -11.11 -1.33 2.70
C ILE A 74 -9.93 -1.07 3.64
N GLY A 75 -9.87 0.12 4.21
CA GLY A 75 -8.88 0.51 5.18
C GLY A 75 -9.15 -0.06 6.58
N ARG A 76 -8.14 -0.01 7.42
CA ARG A 76 -8.25 -0.43 8.82
C ARG A 76 -8.96 0.65 9.66
N PRO A 77 -9.89 0.27 10.55
CA PRO A 77 -10.57 1.24 11.44
C PRO A 77 -9.58 2.01 12.33
N GLN A 78 -8.47 1.35 12.69
CA GLN A 78 -7.43 1.90 13.57
C GLN A 78 -6.17 2.35 12.81
N ASP A 79 -6.29 2.66 11.50
CA ASP A 79 -5.15 3.20 10.74
C ASP A 79 -4.64 4.49 11.37
N ILE A 80 -3.31 4.68 11.35
CA ILE A 80 -2.64 5.85 11.97
C ILE A 80 -2.98 7.13 11.21
N MET A 81 -3.02 7.06 9.90
CA MET A 81 -3.15 8.22 9.02
C MET A 81 -4.54 8.39 8.44
N MET A 82 -5.17 7.31 8.02
CA MET A 82 -6.44 7.36 7.31
C MET A 82 -7.63 7.32 8.27
N TYR A 83 -8.72 7.99 7.90
CA TYR A 83 -10.01 7.81 8.57
C TYR A 83 -10.54 6.40 8.32
N PRO A 84 -11.35 5.84 9.24
CA PRO A 84 -11.93 4.52 9.04
C PRO A 84 -12.85 4.49 7.81
N PRO A 85 -13.09 3.29 7.23
CA PRO A 85 -14.10 3.14 6.18
C PRO A 85 -15.49 3.51 6.71
N GLU A 86 -16.28 4.17 5.88
CA GLU A 86 -17.66 4.49 6.24
C GLU A 86 -18.58 3.28 6.06
N PRO A 87 -19.58 3.08 6.95
CA PRO A 87 -20.56 2.01 6.81
C PRO A 87 -21.36 2.13 5.50
N LEU A 88 -21.68 1.00 4.88
CA LEU A 88 -22.47 0.95 3.66
C LEU A 88 -23.97 1.15 3.93
N PRO A 89 -24.71 1.76 2.99
CA PRO A 89 -26.18 1.78 3.03
C PRO A 89 -26.74 0.36 2.73
N ASP A 90 -28.08 0.24 2.75
CA ASP A 90 -28.76 -0.96 2.26
C ASP A 90 -28.45 -1.24 0.79
N LEU A 91 -28.11 -2.48 0.47
CA LEU A 91 -27.70 -2.92 -0.86
C LEU A 91 -28.45 -4.17 -1.28
N ASP A 92 -28.67 -4.35 -2.59
CA ASP A 92 -29.18 -5.58 -3.19
C ASP A 92 -28.04 -6.57 -3.52
N LEU A 93 -26.79 -6.09 -3.68
CA LEU A 93 -25.59 -6.90 -3.90
C LEU A 93 -24.36 -6.13 -3.42
N LEU A 94 -23.40 -6.81 -2.81
CA LEU A 94 -22.08 -6.27 -2.46
C LEU A 94 -20.97 -7.10 -3.10
N LEU A 95 -20.05 -6.44 -3.80
CA LEU A 95 -18.76 -7.00 -4.18
C LEU A 95 -17.74 -6.56 -3.13
N LEU A 96 -17.14 -7.52 -2.43
CA LEU A 96 -16.34 -7.29 -1.21
C LEU A 96 -14.91 -7.77 -1.39
N GLU A 97 -13.92 -6.93 -1.07
CA GLU A 97 -12.52 -7.31 -1.04
C GLU A 97 -12.24 -8.40 0.00
N SER A 98 -11.15 -9.15 -0.20
CA SER A 98 -10.78 -10.28 0.65
C SER A 98 -9.25 -10.46 0.78
N THR A 99 -8.48 -9.39 0.68
CA THR A 99 -7.01 -9.42 0.66
C THR A 99 -6.43 -10.15 1.87
N TYR A 100 -6.99 -9.91 3.04
CA TYR A 100 -6.60 -10.56 4.30
C TYR A 100 -7.72 -11.42 4.90
N GLY A 101 -8.47 -12.12 4.05
CA GLY A 101 -9.58 -12.96 4.45
C GLY A 101 -9.21 -14.19 5.31
N ASN A 102 -7.94 -14.54 5.38
CA ASN A 102 -7.44 -15.73 6.09
C ASN A 102 -6.55 -15.41 7.31
N ARG A 103 -6.39 -14.15 7.72
CA ARG A 103 -5.50 -13.80 8.83
C ARG A 103 -5.90 -12.51 9.54
N LEU A 104 -5.47 -12.37 10.78
CA LEU A 104 -5.56 -11.15 11.57
C LEU A 104 -4.26 -10.35 11.46
N HIS A 105 -4.37 -9.04 11.64
CA HIS A 105 -3.22 -8.16 11.74
C HIS A 105 -2.65 -8.11 13.16
N ALA A 106 -1.33 -7.93 13.25
CA ALA A 106 -0.70 -7.50 14.50
C ALA A 106 -1.19 -6.08 14.87
N LYS A 107 -1.09 -5.75 16.15
CA LYS A 107 -1.45 -4.41 16.63
C LYS A 107 -0.54 -3.33 16.04
N THR A 108 -1.07 -2.17 15.81
CA THR A 108 -0.32 -1.06 15.22
C THR A 108 0.78 -0.52 16.16
N GLU A 109 0.53 -0.53 17.46
CA GLU A 109 1.50 -0.14 18.49
C GLU A 109 2.74 -1.04 18.46
N ASP A 110 2.56 -2.35 18.26
CA ASP A 110 3.66 -3.30 18.12
C ASP A 110 4.53 -2.98 16.89
N ALA A 111 3.92 -2.45 15.82
CA ALA A 111 4.64 -2.05 14.61
C ALA A 111 5.53 -0.80 14.82
N GLU A 112 5.08 0.17 15.62
CA GLU A 112 5.93 1.33 15.98
C GLU A 112 7.15 0.89 16.80
N ASP A 113 6.96 -0.02 17.77
CA ASP A 113 8.05 -0.56 18.59
C ASP A 113 9.04 -1.36 17.75
N GLN A 114 8.57 -2.22 16.86
CA GLN A 114 9.40 -2.97 15.93
C GLN A 114 10.19 -2.04 14.98
N LEU A 115 9.55 -0.97 14.47
CA LEU A 115 10.24 0.01 13.64
C LEU A 115 11.35 0.71 14.42
N ALA A 116 11.07 1.13 15.66
CA ALA A 116 12.06 1.76 16.53
C ALA A 116 13.26 0.84 16.83
N GLU A 117 13.00 -0.45 17.12
CA GLU A 117 14.03 -1.47 17.32
C GLU A 117 14.94 -1.60 16.10
N VAL A 118 14.37 -1.78 14.89
CA VAL A 118 15.13 -1.94 13.65
C VAL A 118 15.96 -0.70 13.33
N VAL A 119 15.41 0.50 13.54
CA VAL A 119 16.15 1.76 13.34
C VAL A 119 17.34 1.84 14.30
N ASN A 120 17.14 1.56 15.59
CA ASN A 120 18.18 1.60 16.62
C ASN A 120 19.28 0.58 16.33
N GLU A 121 18.95 -0.69 16.06
CA GLU A 121 19.92 -1.73 15.72
C GLU A 121 20.77 -1.37 14.49
N THR A 122 20.12 -0.80 13.46
CA THR A 122 20.82 -0.42 12.22
C THR A 122 21.75 0.77 12.48
N ALA A 123 21.29 1.76 13.22
CA ALA A 123 22.10 2.93 13.57
C ALA A 123 23.31 2.56 14.43
N GLN A 124 23.13 1.71 15.44
CA GLN A 124 24.22 1.20 16.32
C GLN A 124 25.30 0.44 15.53
N SER A 125 24.89 -0.30 14.48
CA SER A 125 25.86 -0.96 13.60
C SER A 125 26.57 -0.01 12.62
N GLY A 126 26.20 1.26 12.59
CA GLY A 126 26.70 2.25 11.61
C GLY A 126 26.21 1.97 10.19
N GLY A 127 25.11 1.24 10.04
CA GLY A 127 24.56 0.75 8.77
C GLY A 127 23.51 1.68 8.17
N VAL A 128 23.00 1.25 7.01
CA VAL A 128 21.93 1.91 6.27
C VAL A 128 20.66 1.09 6.37
N LEU A 129 19.53 1.74 6.69
CA LEU A 129 18.21 1.13 6.67
C LEU A 129 17.55 1.35 5.32
N LEU A 130 17.33 0.26 4.58
CA LEU A 130 16.68 0.25 3.28
C LEU A 130 15.23 -0.21 3.45
N ILE A 131 14.27 0.64 3.08
CA ILE A 131 12.84 0.34 3.20
C ILE A 131 12.20 0.34 1.81
N PRO A 132 12.06 -0.84 1.18
CA PRO A 132 11.23 -1.00 -0.01
C PRO A 132 9.79 -0.59 0.29
N SER A 133 9.23 0.36 -0.47
CA SER A 133 7.92 0.90 -0.17
C SER A 133 7.07 1.11 -1.42
N PHE A 134 5.76 0.94 -1.27
CA PHE A 134 4.77 1.45 -2.22
C PHE A 134 4.73 2.98 -2.14
N SER A 135 4.49 3.62 -3.28
CA SER A 135 4.57 5.07 -3.40
C SER A 135 3.39 5.80 -2.79
N VAL A 136 2.23 5.14 -2.67
CA VAL A 136 0.99 5.70 -2.13
C VAL A 136 0.68 5.06 -0.77
N GLY A 137 0.33 5.87 0.21
CA GLY A 137 -0.01 5.46 1.57
C GLY A 137 1.20 5.05 2.39
N ARG A 138 1.85 3.93 2.05
CA ARG A 138 2.94 3.34 2.82
C ARG A 138 4.16 4.25 2.97
N ALA A 139 4.61 4.88 1.90
CA ALA A 139 5.75 5.78 1.97
C ALA A 139 5.48 7.00 2.86
N GLN A 140 4.24 7.52 2.88
CA GLN A 140 3.84 8.64 3.71
C GLN A 140 3.74 8.23 5.19
N LEU A 141 3.16 7.07 5.47
CA LEU A 141 3.09 6.51 6.82
C LEU A 141 4.49 6.29 7.42
N LEU A 142 5.41 5.72 6.66
CA LEU A 142 6.79 5.51 7.11
C LEU A 142 7.51 6.82 7.40
N GLN A 143 7.33 7.86 6.57
CA GLN A 143 7.88 9.19 6.84
C GLN A 143 7.35 9.73 8.17
N TYR A 144 6.03 9.65 8.38
CA TYR A 144 5.38 10.11 9.60
C TYR A 144 5.92 9.37 10.83
N LEU A 145 5.93 8.03 10.82
CA LEU A 145 6.38 7.22 11.95
C LEU A 145 7.84 7.47 12.30
N LEU A 146 8.72 7.53 11.30
CA LEU A 146 10.15 7.78 11.53
C LEU A 146 10.40 9.17 12.14
N VAL A 147 9.71 10.19 11.63
CA VAL A 147 9.83 11.56 12.18
C VAL A 147 9.26 11.62 13.59
N LYS A 148 8.10 11.00 13.86
CA LYS A 148 7.49 10.88 15.19
C LYS A 148 8.46 10.23 16.18
N LEU A 149 9.02 9.06 15.83
CA LEU A 149 9.96 8.33 16.69
C LEU A 149 11.25 9.13 16.98
N MET A 150 11.74 9.91 16.03
CA MET A 150 12.88 10.81 16.23
C MET A 150 12.54 11.98 17.17
N ASP A 151 11.34 12.54 17.04
CA ASP A 151 10.89 13.66 17.89
C ASP A 151 10.61 13.21 19.33
N GLU A 152 10.12 11.99 19.52
CA GLU A 152 9.93 11.33 20.82
C GLU A 152 11.28 10.89 21.47
N GLY A 153 12.39 10.96 20.73
CA GLY A 153 13.71 10.51 21.21
C GLY A 153 13.83 8.98 21.32
N ARG A 154 12.92 8.23 20.73
CA ARG A 154 12.93 6.75 20.73
C ARG A 154 13.95 6.17 19.75
N VAL A 155 14.30 6.93 18.72
CA VAL A 155 15.35 6.60 17.75
C VAL A 155 16.29 7.79 17.53
N PRO A 156 17.55 7.55 17.13
CA PRO A 156 18.50 8.64 16.88
C PRO A 156 18.06 9.49 15.68
N LYS A 157 18.34 10.80 15.75
CA LYS A 157 18.14 11.70 14.61
C LYS A 157 19.16 11.38 13.53
N GLN A 158 18.69 11.03 12.35
CA GLN A 158 19.50 10.68 11.18
C GLN A 158 18.78 11.08 9.88
N PRO A 159 19.48 11.24 8.76
CA PRO A 159 18.87 11.57 7.49
C PRO A 159 17.86 10.51 7.05
N ILE A 160 16.72 10.96 6.54
CA ILE A 160 15.70 10.13 5.88
C ILE A 160 15.62 10.59 4.43
N TYR A 161 15.92 9.68 3.49
CA TYR A 161 15.80 9.93 2.07
C TYR A 161 14.55 9.27 1.50
N LEU A 162 13.71 10.02 0.78
CA LEU A 162 12.64 9.47 -0.05
C LEU A 162 13.09 9.46 -1.51
N ASP A 163 13.51 8.29 -1.98
CA ASP A 163 13.99 8.12 -3.35
C ASP A 163 12.95 7.46 -4.26
N SER A 164 11.85 8.19 -4.47
CA SER A 164 10.74 7.81 -5.34
C SER A 164 10.00 9.06 -5.83
N PRO A 165 10.17 9.48 -7.08
CA PRO A 165 9.47 10.66 -7.63
C PRO A 165 7.96 10.60 -7.48
N MET A 166 7.36 9.40 -7.63
CA MET A 166 5.94 9.21 -7.43
C MET A 166 5.55 9.43 -5.97
N ALA A 167 6.27 8.82 -5.01
CA ALA A 167 5.98 8.97 -3.58
C ALA A 167 6.14 10.43 -3.11
N ILE A 168 7.13 11.15 -3.66
CA ILE A 168 7.32 12.59 -3.39
C ILE A 168 6.09 13.39 -3.84
N ASN A 169 5.57 13.12 -5.04
CA ASN A 169 4.37 13.80 -5.53
C ASN A 169 3.14 13.46 -4.68
N VAL A 170 3.00 12.20 -4.25
CA VAL A 170 1.92 11.76 -3.36
C VAL A 170 2.03 12.42 -1.97
N SER A 171 3.24 12.60 -1.41
CA SER A 171 3.42 13.36 -0.16
C SER A 171 2.88 14.79 -0.28
N GLY A 172 3.04 15.43 -1.45
CA GLY A 172 2.42 16.72 -1.74
C GLY A 172 0.88 16.68 -1.81
N LEU A 173 0.29 15.56 -2.25
CA LEU A 173 -1.17 15.37 -2.20
C LEU A 173 -1.67 15.23 -0.76
N TYR A 174 -0.96 14.51 0.11
CA TYR A 174 -1.31 14.44 1.55
C TYR A 174 -1.30 15.84 2.20
N GLN A 175 -0.33 16.69 1.90
CA GLN A 175 -0.33 18.08 2.38
C GLN A 175 -1.53 18.88 1.83
N ARG A 176 -1.88 18.68 0.56
CA ARG A 176 -2.99 19.44 -0.09
C ARG A 176 -4.36 19.01 0.41
N PHE A 177 -4.55 17.72 0.66
CA PHE A 177 -5.83 17.11 1.05
C PHE A 177 -5.83 16.67 2.52
N HIS A 178 -5.32 17.52 3.40
CA HIS A 178 -5.19 17.25 4.84
C HIS A 178 -6.52 16.95 5.53
N ASN A 179 -7.64 17.40 4.97
CA ASN A 179 -8.98 17.14 5.46
C ASN A 179 -9.47 15.68 5.22
N LEU A 180 -8.77 14.92 4.36
CA LEU A 180 -9.13 13.54 4.01
C LEU A 180 -8.34 12.49 4.82
N HIS A 181 -7.56 12.90 5.80
CA HIS A 181 -6.80 12.01 6.68
C HIS A 181 -6.62 12.63 8.08
N LYS A 182 -6.13 11.84 9.04
CA LYS A 182 -6.06 12.22 10.46
C LYS A 182 -4.93 13.20 10.82
N LEU A 183 -3.86 13.28 10.00
CA LEU A 183 -2.73 14.17 10.32
C LEU A 183 -3.16 15.63 10.20
N THR A 184 -2.80 16.42 11.20
CA THR A 184 -2.95 17.88 11.16
C THR A 184 -1.99 18.52 10.16
N ASP A 185 -2.28 19.74 9.72
CA ASP A 185 -1.39 20.54 8.86
C ASP A 185 0.02 20.67 9.45
N SER A 186 0.12 20.83 10.76
CA SER A 186 1.37 20.93 11.49
C SER A 186 2.18 19.63 11.43
N GLU A 187 1.52 18.49 11.61
CA GLU A 187 2.16 17.16 11.49
C GLU A 187 2.59 16.86 10.08
N CYS A 188 1.76 17.15 9.08
CA CYS A 188 2.12 17.03 7.67
C CYS A 188 3.37 17.87 7.33
N SER A 189 3.33 19.15 7.66
CA SER A 189 4.41 20.10 7.37
C SER A 189 5.72 19.67 8.05
N ARG A 190 5.65 19.30 9.32
CA ARG A 190 6.81 18.82 10.09
C ARG A 190 7.38 17.52 9.52
N THR A 191 6.53 16.57 9.21
CA THR A 191 6.92 15.26 8.67
C THR A 191 7.66 15.41 7.34
N PHE A 192 7.03 16.08 6.40
CA PHE A 192 7.55 16.14 5.04
C PHE A 192 8.73 17.11 4.87
N ALA A 193 8.88 18.13 5.76
CA ALA A 193 10.06 18.99 5.80
C ALA A 193 11.32 18.31 6.35
N ARG A 194 11.17 17.20 7.10
CA ARG A 194 12.29 16.45 7.70
C ARG A 194 12.90 15.42 6.76
N VAL A 195 12.26 15.14 5.64
CA VAL A 195 12.65 14.09 4.69
C VAL A 195 13.34 14.73 3.49
N GLU A 196 14.50 14.22 3.13
CA GLU A 196 15.23 14.65 1.94
C GLU A 196 14.67 13.99 0.69
N TYR A 197 14.14 14.79 -0.23
CA TYR A 197 13.48 14.32 -1.44
C TYR A 197 14.43 14.23 -2.63
N THR A 198 14.55 13.03 -3.19
CA THR A 198 15.44 12.72 -4.30
C THR A 198 14.64 12.59 -5.60
N ARG A 199 14.70 13.60 -6.47
CA ARG A 199 13.94 13.65 -7.72
C ARG A 199 14.74 13.14 -8.91
N SER A 200 16.00 13.52 -9.03
CA SER A 200 16.87 13.19 -10.15
C SER A 200 17.62 11.87 -9.94
N VAL A 201 18.18 11.33 -11.03
CA VAL A 201 19.06 10.15 -10.97
C VAL A 201 20.38 10.47 -10.28
N ASP A 202 20.88 11.69 -10.47
CA ASP A 202 22.17 12.09 -9.88
C ASP A 202 22.05 12.31 -8.38
N GLU A 203 20.95 12.89 -7.88
CA GLU A 203 20.64 12.93 -6.46
C GLU A 203 20.53 11.53 -5.85
N SER A 204 19.84 10.60 -6.53
CA SER A 204 19.74 9.20 -6.12
C SER A 204 21.11 8.52 -6.00
N LYS A 205 22.02 8.77 -6.95
CA LYS A 205 23.39 8.26 -6.88
C LYS A 205 24.20 8.90 -5.77
N ALA A 206 23.97 10.19 -5.45
CA ALA A 206 24.66 10.90 -4.39
C ALA A 206 24.40 10.30 -3.00
N ILE A 207 23.22 9.69 -2.77
CA ILE A 207 22.95 8.95 -1.52
C ILE A 207 23.97 7.82 -1.33
N ALA A 208 24.39 7.14 -2.40
CA ALA A 208 25.35 6.05 -2.32
C ALA A 208 26.73 6.45 -1.80
N SER A 209 27.07 7.74 -1.81
CA SER A 209 28.31 8.31 -1.27
C SER A 209 28.18 8.83 0.16
N GLN A 210 26.97 8.83 0.73
CA GLN A 210 26.75 9.26 2.11
C GLN A 210 27.44 8.29 3.08
N SER A 211 28.00 8.85 4.15
CA SER A 211 28.61 8.09 5.23
C SER A 211 27.73 8.13 6.49
N GLY A 212 27.87 7.12 7.34
CA GLY A 212 27.11 7.01 8.60
C GLY A 212 25.71 6.45 8.42
N PRO A 213 24.99 6.29 9.53
CA PRO A 213 23.64 5.78 9.54
C PRO A 213 22.66 6.72 8.83
N HIS A 214 21.85 6.19 7.95
CA HIS A 214 20.74 6.90 7.31
C HIS A 214 19.65 5.92 6.86
N ILE A 215 18.47 6.45 6.56
CA ILE A 215 17.29 5.68 6.14
C ILE A 215 16.95 6.03 4.70
N ILE A 216 16.68 5.02 3.88
CA ILE A 216 16.26 5.18 2.49
C ILE A 216 14.91 4.51 2.29
N ILE A 217 13.88 5.29 1.98
CA ILE A 217 12.58 4.80 1.54
C ILE A 217 12.55 4.90 0.01
N ALA A 218 12.37 3.77 -0.69
CA ALA A 218 12.40 3.77 -2.15
C ALA A 218 11.43 2.75 -2.77
N GLY A 219 10.86 3.06 -3.93
CA GLY A 219 10.03 2.13 -4.71
C GLY A 219 10.88 1.07 -5.43
N SER A 220 10.42 -0.17 -5.59
CA SER A 220 9.09 -0.73 -5.34
C SER A 220 9.03 -1.52 -4.01
N GLY A 221 7.85 -1.61 -3.42
CA GLY A 221 7.63 -2.28 -2.11
C GLY A 221 7.96 -3.77 -2.07
N MET A 222 7.87 -4.48 -3.19
CA MET A 222 8.20 -5.91 -3.30
C MET A 222 9.58 -6.18 -3.93
N ALA A 223 10.41 -5.15 -4.06
CA ALA A 223 11.73 -5.22 -4.69
C ALA A 223 11.74 -5.83 -6.12
N THR A 224 10.64 -5.65 -6.85
CA THR A 224 10.51 -6.15 -8.23
C THR A 224 11.13 -5.22 -9.26
N GLY A 225 11.29 -3.93 -8.93
CA GLY A 225 11.82 -2.88 -9.79
C GLY A 225 12.18 -1.62 -8.99
N GLY A 226 12.25 -0.48 -9.68
CA GLY A 226 12.42 0.83 -9.05
C GLY A 226 13.83 1.12 -8.51
N ARG A 227 13.93 2.27 -7.85
CA ARG A 227 15.21 2.80 -7.35
C ARG A 227 15.79 1.99 -6.19
N ILE A 228 14.95 1.26 -5.44
CA ILE A 228 15.42 0.38 -4.37
C ILE A 228 16.44 -0.66 -4.85
N LEU A 229 16.33 -1.13 -6.11
CA LEU A 229 17.28 -2.10 -6.65
C LEU A 229 18.69 -1.51 -6.84
N HIS A 230 18.80 -0.20 -7.08
CA HIS A 230 20.09 0.50 -7.13
C HIS A 230 20.72 0.60 -5.73
N HIS A 231 19.90 0.87 -4.71
CA HIS A 231 20.34 0.87 -3.32
C HIS A 231 20.76 -0.52 -2.86
N PHE A 232 20.02 -1.56 -3.24
CA PHE A 232 20.41 -2.95 -2.98
C PHE A 232 21.79 -3.28 -3.60
N LYS A 233 22.05 -2.83 -4.82
CA LYS A 233 23.36 -3.04 -5.44
C LYS A 233 24.51 -2.47 -4.61
N ARG A 234 24.27 -1.41 -3.86
CA ARG A 234 25.28 -0.73 -3.03
C ARG A 234 25.43 -1.36 -1.65
N TRP A 235 24.30 -1.68 -0.98
CA TRP A 235 24.33 -2.03 0.44
C TRP A 235 23.91 -3.45 0.79
N LEU A 236 23.35 -4.24 -0.14
CA LEU A 236 22.87 -5.58 0.18
C LEU A 236 23.98 -6.54 0.67
N SER A 237 25.21 -6.29 0.25
CA SER A 237 26.39 -7.07 0.66
C SER A 237 27.09 -6.52 1.91
N ASP A 238 26.57 -5.46 2.52
CA ASP A 238 27.08 -4.89 3.78
C ASP A 238 26.27 -5.47 4.96
N HIS A 239 26.96 -6.20 5.85
CA HIS A 239 26.34 -6.84 7.00
C HIS A 239 25.81 -5.84 8.06
N ARG A 240 26.21 -4.56 7.98
CA ARG A 240 25.70 -3.48 8.84
C ARG A 240 24.35 -2.96 8.37
N ALA A 241 24.05 -3.10 7.07
CA ALA A 241 22.80 -2.65 6.50
C ALA A 241 21.62 -3.55 6.91
N THR A 242 20.43 -2.98 6.91
CA THR A 242 19.18 -3.69 7.13
C THR A 242 18.21 -3.40 5.98
N VAL A 243 17.53 -4.42 5.46
CA VAL A 243 16.39 -4.30 4.56
C VAL A 243 15.13 -4.58 5.38
N LEU A 244 14.22 -3.61 5.44
CA LEU A 244 12.96 -3.71 6.17
C LEU A 244 11.79 -3.71 5.19
N PHE A 245 11.12 -4.84 5.04
CA PHE A 245 9.87 -4.95 4.29
C PHE A 245 8.70 -4.57 5.19
N SER A 246 7.97 -3.52 4.84
CA SER A 246 6.88 -2.95 5.64
C SER A 246 5.48 -3.38 5.16
N GLY A 247 5.38 -4.48 4.43
CA GLY A 247 4.11 -5.00 3.92
C GLY A 247 4.26 -6.36 3.26
N HIS A 248 3.13 -6.93 2.85
CA HIS A 248 3.05 -8.23 2.21
C HIS A 248 4.02 -8.36 1.02
N GLN A 249 4.65 -9.51 0.92
CA GLN A 249 5.55 -9.87 -0.17
C GLN A 249 4.96 -11.04 -0.94
N ALA A 250 4.38 -10.78 -2.10
CA ALA A 250 3.75 -11.80 -2.93
C ALA A 250 4.76 -12.87 -3.36
N GLY A 251 4.30 -14.10 -3.47
CA GLY A 251 5.10 -15.24 -3.91
C GLY A 251 5.84 -14.97 -5.22
N GLY A 252 7.07 -15.46 -5.34
CA GLY A 252 7.91 -15.27 -6.52
C GLY A 252 8.66 -13.93 -6.61
N THR A 253 8.31 -12.93 -5.78
CA THR A 253 9.01 -11.63 -5.73
C THR A 253 10.39 -11.75 -5.08
N ARG A 254 11.26 -10.75 -5.31
CA ARG A 254 12.56 -10.69 -4.63
C ARG A 254 12.39 -10.47 -3.12
N GLY A 255 11.41 -9.67 -2.73
CA GLY A 255 11.11 -9.45 -1.31
C GLY A 255 10.75 -10.74 -0.59
N ALA A 256 9.84 -11.55 -1.17
CA ALA A 256 9.48 -12.85 -0.61
C ALA A 256 10.69 -13.80 -0.49
N LYS A 257 11.55 -13.87 -1.53
CA LYS A 257 12.78 -14.68 -1.49
C LYS A 257 13.75 -14.21 -0.41
N MET A 258 13.92 -12.90 -0.24
CA MET A 258 14.81 -12.35 0.80
C MET A 258 14.31 -12.66 2.20
N LEU A 259 12.99 -12.59 2.45
CA LEU A 259 12.37 -13.00 3.72
C LEU A 259 12.50 -14.52 3.99
N GLN A 260 12.59 -15.34 2.94
CA GLN A 260 12.87 -16.77 3.04
C GLN A 260 14.35 -17.09 3.33
N GLY A 261 15.21 -16.06 3.43
CA GLY A 261 16.62 -16.24 3.80
C GLY A 261 17.54 -16.71 2.67
N VAL A 262 17.23 -16.35 1.40
CA VAL A 262 18.14 -16.70 0.30
C VAL A 262 19.50 -16.02 0.45
N GLU A 263 20.58 -16.75 0.16
CA GLU A 263 21.95 -16.23 0.27
C GLU A 263 22.32 -15.19 -0.80
N SER A 264 21.59 -15.20 -1.93
CA SER A 264 21.83 -14.25 -3.02
C SER A 264 20.57 -14.00 -3.84
N ILE A 265 20.48 -12.81 -4.45
CA ILE A 265 19.41 -12.43 -5.39
C ILE A 265 19.98 -11.93 -6.71
N LYS A 266 19.23 -12.13 -7.80
CA LYS A 266 19.62 -11.63 -9.13
C LYS A 266 19.09 -10.22 -9.35
N LEU A 267 20.00 -9.24 -9.51
CA LEU A 267 19.72 -7.85 -9.83
C LEU A 267 20.44 -7.44 -11.11
N HIS A 268 19.71 -6.87 -12.06
CA HIS A 268 20.28 -6.40 -13.34
C HIS A 268 21.23 -7.40 -14.01
N GLY A 269 20.87 -8.70 -13.99
CA GLY A 269 21.66 -9.77 -14.60
C GLY A 269 22.79 -10.33 -13.72
N GLN A 270 23.12 -9.72 -12.59
CA GLN A 270 24.19 -10.13 -11.67
C GLN A 270 23.62 -10.75 -10.38
N TRP A 271 24.28 -11.78 -9.85
CA TRP A 271 23.98 -12.32 -8.53
C TRP A 271 24.71 -11.50 -7.47
N LEU A 272 23.95 -11.03 -6.47
CA LEU A 272 24.47 -10.27 -5.36
C LEU A 272 24.20 -11.03 -4.06
N PRO A 273 25.22 -11.20 -3.19
CA PRO A 273 25.02 -11.83 -1.89
C PRO A 273 24.17 -10.95 -0.98
N VAL A 274 23.24 -11.59 -0.23
CA VAL A 274 22.41 -10.96 0.79
C VAL A 274 23.10 -11.12 2.13
N LYS A 275 23.93 -10.13 2.51
CA LYS A 275 24.59 -10.07 3.82
C LYS A 275 23.93 -9.09 4.76
N ALA A 276 23.14 -8.14 4.23
CA ALA A 276 22.30 -7.25 5.01
C ALA A 276 21.29 -8.06 5.84
N ARG A 277 20.96 -7.57 7.01
CA ARG A 277 19.85 -8.13 7.79
C ARG A 277 18.54 -7.92 7.03
N VAL A 278 17.69 -8.93 6.99
CA VAL A 278 16.36 -8.81 6.36
C VAL A 278 15.31 -8.95 7.46
N ARG A 279 14.44 -7.98 7.57
CA ARG A 279 13.36 -7.88 8.55
C ARG A 279 12.02 -7.65 7.86
N SER A 280 10.95 -8.10 8.49
CA SER A 280 9.56 -7.77 8.14
C SER A 280 8.95 -6.94 9.25
N LEU A 281 8.16 -5.96 8.88
CA LEU A 281 7.37 -5.15 9.80
C LEU A 281 5.90 -5.49 9.57
N GLU A 282 5.26 -6.05 10.57
CA GLU A 282 3.86 -6.41 10.55
C GLU A 282 2.99 -5.31 11.19
N GLY A 283 1.66 -5.37 10.96
CA GLY A 283 0.72 -4.42 11.59
C GLY A 283 0.54 -3.08 10.89
N LEU A 284 1.30 -2.79 9.83
CA LEU A 284 1.12 -1.57 9.03
C LEU A 284 0.34 -1.80 7.71
N SER A 285 -0.40 -2.91 7.55
CA SER A 285 -1.22 -3.09 6.34
C SER A 285 -2.21 -1.93 6.18
N GLY A 286 -2.42 -1.49 4.94
CA GLY A 286 -3.47 -0.53 4.61
C GLY A 286 -4.84 -1.19 4.45
N HIS A 287 -4.89 -2.50 4.17
CA HIS A 287 -6.14 -3.25 4.08
C HIS A 287 -6.60 -3.71 5.47
N ALA A 288 -7.89 -3.72 5.68
CA ALA A 288 -8.50 -4.37 6.83
C ALA A 288 -8.32 -5.89 6.79
N ASP A 289 -8.28 -6.54 7.96
CA ASP A 289 -8.32 -7.99 8.06
C ASP A 289 -9.77 -8.51 8.10
N TYR A 290 -9.94 -9.84 8.09
CA TYR A 290 -11.26 -10.45 8.01
C TYR A 290 -12.19 -10.08 9.18
N GLN A 291 -11.65 -9.83 10.38
CA GLN A 291 -12.45 -9.42 11.53
C GLN A 291 -12.83 -7.94 11.42
N GLU A 292 -11.88 -7.08 11.03
CA GLU A 292 -12.13 -5.66 10.83
C GLU A 292 -13.18 -5.42 9.72
N ILE A 293 -13.16 -6.26 8.64
CA ILE A 293 -14.19 -6.22 7.58
C ILE A 293 -15.54 -6.71 8.12
N ALA A 294 -15.57 -7.79 8.91
CA ALA A 294 -16.81 -8.29 9.48
C ALA A 294 -17.45 -7.26 10.43
N ASP A 295 -16.65 -6.60 11.26
CA ASP A 295 -17.11 -5.54 12.16
C ASP A 295 -17.65 -4.31 11.38
N TRP A 296 -17.04 -3.99 10.24
CA TRP A 296 -17.52 -2.94 9.34
C TRP A 296 -18.84 -3.32 8.65
N LEU A 297 -19.01 -4.57 8.23
CA LEU A 297 -20.29 -5.08 7.71
C LEU A 297 -21.40 -5.02 8.75
N GLU A 298 -21.11 -5.33 10.02
CA GLU A 298 -22.06 -5.25 11.13
C GLU A 298 -22.54 -3.80 11.38
N GLN A 299 -21.66 -2.83 11.18
CA GLN A 299 -21.99 -1.40 11.28
C GLN A 299 -22.75 -0.88 10.05
N SER A 300 -22.75 -1.61 8.95
CA SER A 300 -23.42 -1.27 7.70
C SER A 300 -24.94 -1.56 7.76
N SER A 301 -25.73 -0.88 6.93
CA SER A 301 -27.20 -1.06 6.89
C SER A 301 -27.65 -2.22 5.99
N LEU A 302 -26.82 -3.23 5.81
CA LEU A 302 -27.13 -4.38 4.98
C LEU A 302 -28.24 -5.25 5.60
N LYS A 303 -29.17 -5.74 4.80
CA LYS A 303 -30.23 -6.64 5.25
C LYS A 303 -29.70 -8.08 5.44
N PRO A 304 -30.37 -8.89 6.29
CA PRO A 304 -30.16 -10.33 6.28
C PRO A 304 -30.34 -10.92 4.87
N ASN A 305 -29.51 -11.89 4.53
CA ASN A 305 -29.43 -12.55 3.20
C ASN A 305 -28.99 -11.63 2.04
N THR A 306 -28.50 -10.41 2.29
CA THR A 306 -27.87 -9.61 1.24
C THR A 306 -26.79 -10.46 0.56
N PRO A 307 -26.83 -10.63 -0.79
CA PRO A 307 -25.79 -11.34 -1.51
C PRO A 307 -24.46 -10.59 -1.43
N ILE A 308 -23.39 -11.30 -1.06
CA ILE A 308 -22.02 -10.78 -1.03
C ILE A 308 -21.14 -11.66 -1.92
N GLN A 309 -20.50 -11.06 -2.90
CA GLN A 309 -19.55 -11.71 -3.78
C GLN A 309 -18.13 -11.30 -3.40
N LEU A 310 -17.32 -12.25 -2.93
CA LEU A 310 -15.96 -12.01 -2.53
C LEU A 310 -15.05 -11.91 -3.76
N VAL A 311 -14.23 -10.87 -3.78
CA VAL A 311 -13.27 -10.56 -4.85
C VAL A 311 -11.93 -10.12 -4.25
N HIS A 312 -10.93 -9.87 -5.09
CA HIS A 312 -9.67 -9.23 -4.69
C HIS A 312 -8.96 -9.93 -3.50
N GLY A 313 -8.65 -11.22 -3.67
CA GLY A 313 -7.89 -12.02 -2.71
C GLY A 313 -7.27 -13.24 -3.37
N GLU A 314 -6.27 -13.82 -2.73
CA GLU A 314 -5.78 -15.16 -3.08
C GLU A 314 -6.90 -16.18 -2.77
N LEU A 315 -6.96 -17.28 -3.51
CA LEU A 315 -8.05 -18.24 -3.40
C LEU A 315 -8.28 -18.75 -1.96
N ASP A 316 -7.21 -19.05 -1.24
CA ASP A 316 -7.28 -19.46 0.16
C ASP A 316 -7.89 -18.37 1.07
N ALA A 317 -7.57 -17.11 0.83
CA ALA A 317 -8.15 -16.00 1.58
C ALA A 317 -9.64 -15.82 1.29
N LEU A 318 -10.04 -15.92 0.01
CA LEU A 318 -11.44 -15.86 -0.42
C LEU A 318 -12.28 -16.97 0.22
N GLU A 319 -11.83 -18.22 0.12
CA GLU A 319 -12.55 -19.38 0.65
C GLU A 319 -12.64 -19.34 2.18
N THR A 320 -11.54 -19.01 2.86
CA THR A 320 -11.51 -18.90 4.33
C THR A 320 -12.47 -17.80 4.81
N PHE A 321 -12.47 -16.65 4.12
CA PHE A 321 -13.34 -15.54 4.49
C PHE A 321 -14.83 -15.83 4.21
N ARG A 322 -15.15 -16.47 3.08
CA ARG A 322 -16.51 -16.96 2.80
C ARG A 322 -17.01 -17.81 3.95
N ASP A 323 -16.23 -18.84 4.33
CA ASP A 323 -16.63 -19.79 5.38
C ASP A 323 -16.77 -19.10 6.75
N TYR A 324 -15.92 -18.12 7.03
CA TYR A 324 -16.02 -17.29 8.23
C TYR A 324 -17.30 -16.47 8.24
N LEU A 325 -17.61 -15.73 7.17
CA LEU A 325 -18.80 -14.88 7.08
C LEU A 325 -20.09 -15.70 7.10
N MET A 326 -20.16 -16.81 6.36
CA MET A 326 -21.33 -17.72 6.37
C MET A 326 -21.62 -18.29 7.76
N LYS A 327 -20.60 -18.52 8.58
CA LYS A 327 -20.75 -19.04 9.94
C LYS A 327 -21.16 -17.96 10.94
N ASN A 328 -20.70 -16.73 10.78
CA ASN A 328 -20.77 -15.69 11.80
C ASN A 328 -21.75 -14.55 11.46
N THR A 329 -22.31 -14.54 10.26
CA THR A 329 -23.25 -13.51 9.81
C THR A 329 -24.51 -14.13 9.20
N THR A 330 -25.47 -13.29 8.82
CA THR A 330 -26.72 -13.71 8.15
C THR A 330 -26.67 -13.45 6.64
N TYR A 331 -25.55 -13.09 6.08
CA TYR A 331 -25.41 -12.77 4.66
C TYR A 331 -25.28 -14.04 3.79
N ASN A 332 -25.65 -13.91 2.53
CA ASN A 332 -25.44 -14.97 1.54
C ASN A 332 -24.10 -14.70 0.82
N VAL A 333 -23.05 -15.43 1.20
CA VAL A 333 -21.67 -15.12 0.77
C VAL A 333 -21.17 -16.20 -0.18
N ASP A 334 -20.61 -15.78 -1.33
CA ASP A 334 -19.93 -16.67 -2.26
C ASP A 334 -18.67 -16.00 -2.85
N VAL A 335 -17.80 -16.79 -3.47
CA VAL A 335 -16.63 -16.29 -4.20
C VAL A 335 -17.04 -15.98 -5.63
N ALA A 336 -16.74 -14.78 -6.10
CA ALA A 336 -17.08 -14.37 -7.46
C ALA A 336 -16.33 -15.18 -8.52
N ASP A 337 -17.05 -15.73 -9.47
CA ASP A 337 -16.46 -16.36 -10.65
C ASP A 337 -15.87 -15.32 -11.60
N TYR A 338 -14.76 -15.68 -12.26
CA TYR A 338 -14.21 -14.85 -13.32
C TYR A 338 -15.22 -14.72 -14.47
N GLN A 339 -15.60 -13.48 -14.82
CA GLN A 339 -16.66 -13.18 -15.80
C GLN A 339 -18.04 -13.69 -15.40
N GLY A 340 -18.29 -13.96 -14.12
CA GLY A 340 -19.60 -14.34 -13.60
C GLY A 340 -20.65 -13.24 -13.87
N VAL A 341 -21.88 -13.68 -14.13
CA VAL A 341 -23.06 -12.80 -14.34
C VAL A 341 -24.04 -13.03 -13.20
N TYR A 342 -24.41 -11.95 -12.54
CA TYR A 342 -25.35 -11.97 -11.41
C TYR A 342 -26.62 -11.21 -11.78
N HIS A 343 -27.78 -11.82 -11.53
CA HIS A 343 -29.10 -11.22 -11.74
C HIS A 343 -29.68 -10.75 -10.40
N LEU A 344 -30.21 -9.52 -10.35
CA LEU A 344 -30.73 -8.86 -9.14
C LEU A 344 -32.26 -8.70 -9.18
#